data_8d3304c1a4641fac86075136bcabbd32
#
_entry.id   8d3304c1a4641fac86075136bcabbd32
#
_cell.length_a   1.000
_cell.length_b   1.000
_cell.length_c   1.000
_cell.angle_alpha   90.00
_cell.angle_beta   90.00
_cell.angle_gamma   90.00
#
_symmetry.space_group_name_H-M   'P 1'
#
loop_
_entity.id
_entity.type
_entity.pdbx_description
1 polymer ?
#
loop_
_entity_poly.entity_id
_entity_poly.type
_entity_poly.pdbx_seq_one_letter_code
_entity_poly.pdbx_strand_id
1 'polypeptide(L)'
;MSDPVFFTPTRSFTAGEIATLIGAQLRTPELAGNQISKLSAADHGGEGALVFVEGKRNAGLVAKVQAAALLCGEDVANDAPEGVAVLVSGQPQRDFAAVGRLIFPDSARPTAMTGKTGHSNAAHIHADAVLEDGVIVEAGAVIAAGAHIGAGTIIAPNAVIGPSCRIGRNGYIGPGVTLQHALLGDRVI
;
A
#
# COMPACT_ATOMS: atom_id res chain seq x y z
N MET A 1 -19.13 -1.85 19.06
CA MET A 1 -18.13 -2.76 18.44
C MET A 1 -17.15 -1.85 17.73
N SER A 2 -15.85 -1.94 18.01
CA SER A 2 -14.83 -1.17 17.25
C SER A 2 -14.73 -1.74 15.84
N ASP A 3 -14.51 -0.88 14.84
CA ASP A 3 -14.28 -1.33 13.47
C ASP A 3 -13.06 -2.25 13.39
N PRO A 4 -13.09 -3.28 12.51
CA PRO A 4 -11.96 -4.18 12.35
C PRO A 4 -10.76 -3.45 11.77
N VAL A 5 -9.59 -3.64 12.36
CA VAL A 5 -8.32 -3.09 11.88
C VAL A 5 -7.62 -4.18 11.07
N PHE A 6 -7.54 -4.01 9.76
CA PHE A 6 -6.89 -4.97 8.85
C PHE A 6 -5.39 -4.72 8.70
N PHE A 7 -4.96 -3.47 8.83
CA PHE A 7 -3.55 -3.09 8.72
C PHE A 7 -3.14 -2.24 9.92
N THR A 8 -2.04 -2.59 10.54
CA THR A 8 -1.46 -1.80 11.62
C THR A 8 -0.33 -0.94 11.09
N PRO A 9 -0.23 0.34 11.51
CA PRO A 9 0.89 1.18 11.11
C PRO A 9 2.20 0.60 11.65
N THR A 10 3.26 0.65 10.86
CA THR A 10 4.59 0.19 11.29
C THR A 10 5.16 1.06 12.40
N ARG A 11 4.93 2.37 12.31
CA ARG A 11 5.21 3.39 13.34
C ARG A 11 4.40 4.65 13.07
N SER A 12 4.37 5.54 14.04
CA SER A 12 3.91 6.91 13.81
C SER A 12 5.03 7.75 13.20
N PHE A 13 4.65 8.76 12.46
CA PHE A 13 5.54 9.77 11.88
C PHE A 13 5.10 11.15 12.35
N THR A 14 6.02 12.09 12.46
CA THR A 14 5.65 13.50 12.66
C THR A 14 5.33 14.16 11.33
N ALA A 15 4.55 15.25 11.36
CA ALA A 15 4.26 16.05 10.17
C ALA A 15 5.54 16.56 9.49
N GLY A 16 6.55 16.94 10.27
CA GLY A 16 7.87 17.35 9.78
C GLY A 16 8.64 16.23 9.08
N GLU A 17 8.62 15.01 9.64
CA GLU A 17 9.22 13.83 8.99
C GLU A 17 8.55 13.54 7.66
N ILE A 18 7.21 13.54 7.62
CA ILE A 18 6.47 13.31 6.38
C ILE A 18 6.77 14.38 5.35
N ALA A 19 6.75 15.67 5.73
CA ALA A 19 7.09 16.76 4.82
C ALA A 19 8.46 16.55 4.16
N THR A 20 9.46 16.15 4.96
CA THR A 20 10.81 15.86 4.47
C THR A 20 10.84 14.66 3.51
N LEU A 21 10.16 13.56 3.87
CA LEU A 21 10.15 12.31 3.10
C LEU A 21 9.50 12.45 1.72
N ILE A 22 8.44 13.27 1.61
CA ILE A 22 7.71 13.49 0.34
C ILE A 22 8.15 14.77 -0.38
N GLY A 23 9.06 15.57 0.19
CA GLY A 23 9.49 16.85 -0.38
C GLY A 23 8.41 17.93 -0.36
N ALA A 24 7.44 17.86 0.55
CA ALA A 24 6.39 18.86 0.72
C ALA A 24 6.88 20.03 1.58
N GLN A 25 6.34 21.22 1.33
CA GLN A 25 6.60 22.38 2.18
C GLN A 25 5.68 22.37 3.40
N LEU A 26 6.26 22.35 4.60
CA LEU A 26 5.50 22.50 5.84
C LEU A 26 5.23 24.00 6.08
N ARG A 27 3.96 24.42 5.96
CA ARG A 27 3.52 25.81 6.17
C ARG A 27 3.39 26.20 7.62
N THR A 28 3.20 25.25 8.49
CA THR A 28 2.97 25.40 9.93
C THR A 28 4.12 24.74 10.71
N PRO A 29 5.34 25.30 10.72
CA PRO A 29 6.50 24.68 11.32
C PRO A 29 6.33 24.44 12.83
N GLU A 30 5.52 25.21 13.52
CA GLU A 30 5.15 25.05 14.93
C GLU A 30 4.39 23.73 15.20
N LEU A 31 3.72 23.18 14.16
CA LEU A 31 2.99 21.93 14.22
C LEU A 31 3.77 20.73 13.63
N ALA A 32 5.07 20.91 13.38
CA ALA A 32 5.91 19.85 12.83
C ALA A 32 5.91 18.57 13.68
N GLY A 33 5.64 18.69 14.98
CA GLY A 33 5.56 17.57 15.93
C GLY A 33 4.25 16.78 15.92
N ASN A 34 3.21 17.22 15.19
CA ASN A 34 1.93 16.52 15.13
C ASN A 34 2.13 15.07 14.68
N GLN A 35 1.65 14.12 15.50
CA GLN A 35 1.82 12.70 15.23
C GLN A 35 0.81 12.19 14.21
N ILE A 36 1.29 11.41 13.26
CA ILE A 36 0.50 10.81 12.17
C ILE A 36 0.69 9.30 12.23
N SER A 37 -0.41 8.59 12.45
CA SER A 37 -0.45 7.14 12.56
C SER A 37 -1.52 6.49 11.68
N LYS A 38 -2.36 7.30 11.03
CA LYS A 38 -3.41 6.79 10.13
C LYS A 38 -3.63 7.74 8.95
N LEU A 39 -4.22 7.18 7.92
CA LEU A 39 -4.74 7.92 6.78
C LEU A 39 -6.26 7.95 6.85
N SER A 40 -6.87 9.05 6.43
CA SER A 40 -8.33 9.19 6.43
C SER A 40 -8.81 10.02 5.27
N ALA A 41 -10.09 9.89 4.95
CA ALA A 41 -10.77 10.82 4.07
C ALA A 41 -10.93 12.19 4.77
N ALA A 42 -10.95 13.27 3.99
CA ALA A 42 -10.96 14.62 4.53
C ALA A 42 -12.23 14.95 5.38
N ASP A 43 -13.33 14.28 5.12
CA ASP A 43 -14.61 14.41 5.84
C ASP A 43 -14.68 13.58 7.13
N HIS A 44 -13.76 12.62 7.32
CA HIS A 44 -13.74 11.76 8.51
C HIS A 44 -12.59 12.10 9.47
N GLY A 45 -11.40 12.38 8.96
CA GLY A 45 -10.24 12.88 9.71
C GLY A 45 -9.96 12.20 11.06
N GLY A 46 -9.81 13.03 12.07
CA GLY A 46 -9.62 12.66 13.48
C GLY A 46 -8.17 12.72 13.97
N GLU A 47 -7.98 12.46 15.24
CA GLU A 47 -6.66 12.47 15.88
C GLU A 47 -5.69 11.50 15.19
N GLY A 48 -4.45 11.92 14.97
CA GLY A 48 -3.41 11.15 14.31
C GLY A 48 -3.64 10.90 12.81
N ALA A 49 -4.66 11.53 12.19
CA ALA A 49 -4.94 11.34 10.78
C ALA A 49 -4.12 12.30 9.91
N LEU A 50 -3.58 11.79 8.81
CA LEU A 50 -3.26 12.58 7.63
C LEU A 50 -4.44 12.47 6.66
N VAL A 51 -4.89 13.62 6.17
CA VAL A 51 -5.90 13.72 5.10
C VAL A 51 -5.30 14.46 3.91
N PHE A 52 -5.88 14.30 2.72
CA PHE A 52 -5.49 15.13 1.59
C PHE A 52 -6.70 15.80 0.95
N VAL A 53 -6.48 16.99 0.41
CA VAL A 53 -7.46 17.71 -0.40
C VAL A 53 -6.76 18.28 -1.63
N GLU A 54 -7.33 18.05 -2.79
CA GLU A 54 -6.81 18.52 -4.07
C GLU A 54 -7.88 19.29 -4.84
N GLY A 55 -7.46 20.45 -5.36
CA GLY A 55 -8.25 21.32 -6.24
C GLY A 55 -9.23 22.22 -5.52
N LYS A 56 -9.40 23.44 -6.08
CA LYS A 56 -10.26 24.52 -5.55
C LYS A 56 -11.73 24.12 -5.34
N ARG A 57 -12.23 23.15 -6.08
CA ARG A 57 -13.61 22.64 -5.91
C ARG A 57 -13.84 22.03 -4.52
N ASN A 58 -12.77 21.57 -3.89
CA ASN A 58 -12.79 20.92 -2.59
C ASN A 58 -12.38 21.88 -1.44
N ALA A 59 -12.15 23.18 -1.72
CA ALA A 59 -11.75 24.15 -0.70
C ALA A 59 -12.71 24.20 0.50
N GLY A 60 -14.02 24.03 0.26
CA GLY A 60 -15.01 23.96 1.34
C GLY A 60 -14.84 22.77 2.30
N LEU A 61 -14.11 21.73 1.92
CA LEU A 61 -13.75 20.63 2.81
C LEU A 61 -12.57 21.02 3.70
N VAL A 62 -11.61 21.81 3.18
CA VAL A 62 -10.39 22.20 3.90
C VAL A 62 -10.71 22.89 5.21
N ALA A 63 -11.60 23.87 5.20
CA ALA A 63 -12.01 24.63 6.39
C ALA A 63 -12.68 23.77 7.49
N LYS A 64 -13.10 22.55 7.15
CA LYS A 64 -13.80 21.63 8.06
C LYS A 64 -12.94 20.46 8.50
N VAL A 65 -11.70 20.38 8.01
CA VAL A 65 -10.79 19.28 8.32
C VAL A 65 -10.53 19.21 9.83
N GLN A 66 -10.71 18.03 10.38
CA GLN A 66 -10.30 17.70 11.76
C GLN A 66 -9.27 16.58 11.67
N ALA A 67 -7.99 16.92 11.59
CA ALA A 67 -6.91 15.96 11.40
C ALA A 67 -5.62 16.44 12.08
N ALA A 68 -4.65 15.56 12.25
CA ALA A 68 -3.32 15.93 12.70
C ALA A 68 -2.56 16.70 11.62
N ALA A 69 -2.77 16.33 10.35
CA ALA A 69 -2.16 17.02 9.22
C ALA A 69 -3.05 16.97 7.96
N LEU A 70 -2.89 18.00 7.12
CA LEU A 70 -3.51 18.15 5.82
C LEU A 70 -2.43 18.24 4.74
N LEU A 71 -2.53 17.40 3.74
CA LEU A 71 -1.72 17.47 2.52
C LEU A 71 -2.56 18.09 1.41
N CYS A 72 -2.14 19.22 0.86
CA CYS A 72 -2.93 19.96 -0.12
C CYS A 72 -2.06 20.72 -1.12
N GLY A 73 -2.70 21.26 -2.15
CA GLY A 73 -2.07 22.21 -3.06
C GLY A 73 -1.98 23.61 -2.44
N GLU A 74 -1.11 24.44 -3.02
CA GLU A 74 -0.92 25.85 -2.64
C GLU A 74 -2.22 26.64 -2.66
N ASP A 75 -3.11 26.31 -3.57
CA ASP A 75 -4.35 27.01 -3.88
C ASP A 75 -5.42 26.95 -2.78
N VAL A 76 -5.28 26.03 -1.81
CA VAL A 76 -6.22 25.84 -0.69
C VAL A 76 -5.54 25.79 0.68
N ALA A 77 -4.21 25.94 0.72
CA ALA A 77 -3.42 25.80 1.95
C ALA A 77 -3.79 26.83 3.03
N ASN A 78 -4.23 28.04 2.62
CA ASN A 78 -4.58 29.13 3.54
C ASN A 78 -5.96 28.95 4.22
N ASP A 79 -6.77 28.01 3.72
CA ASP A 79 -8.11 27.75 4.26
C ASP A 79 -8.09 26.68 5.37
N ALA A 80 -6.91 26.16 5.71
CA ALA A 80 -6.74 25.12 6.73
C ALA A 80 -7.06 25.66 8.14
N PRO A 81 -7.76 24.88 8.97
CA PRO A 81 -8.08 25.28 10.34
C PRO A 81 -6.84 25.28 11.25
N GLU A 82 -6.92 26.04 12.33
CA GLU A 82 -5.88 26.07 13.36
C GLU A 82 -5.64 24.66 13.95
N GLY A 83 -4.38 24.38 14.32
CA GLY A 83 -3.98 23.12 14.92
C GLY A 83 -3.73 21.95 13.93
N VAL A 84 -4.05 22.14 12.65
CA VAL A 84 -3.77 21.17 11.59
C VAL A 84 -2.43 21.50 10.92
N ALA A 85 -1.48 20.56 10.92
CA ALA A 85 -0.22 20.74 10.21
C ALA A 85 -0.46 20.74 8.70
N VAL A 86 -0.07 21.82 8.01
CA VAL A 86 -0.31 21.99 6.57
C VAL A 86 0.94 21.65 5.77
N LEU A 87 0.83 20.60 4.96
CA LEU A 87 1.87 20.14 4.03
C LEU A 87 1.45 20.52 2.61
N VAL A 88 2.22 21.38 1.98
CA VAL A 88 1.93 21.84 0.61
C VAL A 88 2.74 21.04 -0.39
N SER A 89 2.05 20.45 -1.35
CA SER A 89 2.64 19.64 -2.42
C SER A 89 2.03 20.02 -3.79
N GLY A 90 2.83 19.87 -4.83
CA GLY A 90 2.34 19.97 -6.21
C GLY A 90 1.52 18.76 -6.67
N GLN A 91 1.55 17.64 -5.93
CA GLN A 91 0.85 16.39 -6.25
C GLN A 91 0.29 15.72 -4.99
N PRO A 92 -0.69 16.34 -4.29
CA PRO A 92 -1.14 15.89 -2.98
C PRO A 92 -1.61 14.43 -2.96
N GLN A 93 -2.38 14.00 -3.96
CA GLN A 93 -2.89 12.63 -4.05
C GLN A 93 -1.75 11.59 -4.18
N ARG A 94 -0.77 11.87 -5.02
CA ARG A 94 0.40 10.99 -5.20
C ARG A 94 1.21 10.86 -3.91
N ASP A 95 1.44 12.00 -3.27
CA ASP A 95 2.24 12.05 -2.05
C ASP A 95 1.50 11.42 -0.87
N PHE A 96 0.17 11.57 -0.79
CA PHE A 96 -0.67 10.85 0.16
C PHE A 96 -0.54 9.33 -0.02
N ALA A 97 -0.57 8.83 -1.25
CA ALA A 97 -0.34 7.42 -1.53
C ALA A 97 1.09 6.96 -1.18
N ALA A 98 2.09 7.84 -1.33
CA ALA A 98 3.46 7.56 -0.90
C ALA A 98 3.57 7.41 0.62
N VAL A 99 2.92 8.30 1.38
CA VAL A 99 2.82 8.20 2.84
C VAL A 99 2.10 6.93 3.26
N GLY A 100 1.02 6.56 2.54
CA GLY A 100 0.31 5.30 2.79
C GLY A 100 1.23 4.08 2.73
N ARG A 101 2.08 4.01 1.72
CA ARG A 101 3.08 2.93 1.60
C ARG A 101 4.15 2.93 2.69
N LEU A 102 4.45 4.09 3.27
CA LEU A 102 5.39 4.19 4.40
C LEU A 102 4.77 3.73 5.71
N ILE A 103 3.52 4.13 5.97
CA ILE A 103 2.82 3.79 7.22
C ILE A 103 2.33 2.34 7.17
N PHE A 104 1.82 1.88 6.02
CA PHE A 104 1.20 0.57 5.82
C PHE A 104 1.84 -0.20 4.65
N PRO A 105 3.10 -0.61 4.74
CA PRO A 105 3.79 -1.30 3.64
C PRO A 105 3.07 -2.59 3.22
N ASP A 106 2.52 -3.34 4.18
CA ASP A 106 1.81 -4.60 3.91
C ASP A 106 0.48 -4.41 3.16
N SER A 107 -0.13 -3.21 3.23
CA SER A 107 -1.32 -2.89 2.44
C SER A 107 -1.00 -2.67 0.96
N ALA A 108 0.21 -2.20 0.67
CA ALA A 108 0.66 -1.93 -0.69
C ALA A 108 1.19 -3.19 -1.40
N ARG A 109 1.62 -4.19 -0.62
CA ARG A 109 2.13 -5.45 -1.14
C ARG A 109 1.78 -6.59 -0.18
N PRO A 110 0.82 -7.46 -0.58
CA PRO A 110 0.47 -8.61 0.24
C PRO A 110 1.68 -9.51 0.51
N THR A 111 1.74 -10.03 1.73
CA THR A 111 2.71 -11.01 2.17
C THR A 111 2.12 -12.42 2.12
N ALA A 112 2.95 -13.45 2.29
CA ALA A 112 2.48 -14.81 2.38
C ALA A 112 1.50 -14.98 3.57
N MET A 113 0.32 -15.51 3.33
CA MET A 113 -0.76 -15.62 4.34
C MET A 113 -0.36 -16.49 5.53
N THR A 114 0.48 -17.50 5.29
CA THR A 114 0.98 -18.39 6.35
C THR A 114 2.24 -17.88 7.04
N GLY A 115 2.81 -16.76 6.55
CA GLY A 115 4.09 -16.23 7.02
C GLY A 115 5.30 -17.12 6.75
N LYS A 116 5.13 -18.22 5.98
CA LYS A 116 6.21 -19.15 5.63
C LYS A 116 6.91 -18.71 4.36
N THR A 117 8.16 -19.15 4.22
CA THR A 117 8.98 -18.95 3.02
C THR A 117 9.15 -20.27 2.27
N GLY A 118 9.54 -20.20 0.99
CA GLY A 118 9.75 -21.35 0.15
C GLY A 118 8.46 -22.04 -0.29
N HIS A 119 8.54 -23.33 -0.57
CA HIS A 119 7.44 -24.09 -1.14
C HIS A 119 6.79 -24.98 -0.08
N SER A 120 5.47 -24.89 0.02
CA SER A 120 4.71 -25.77 0.92
C SER A 120 4.73 -27.23 0.43
N ASN A 121 4.91 -28.17 1.34
CA ASN A 121 4.77 -29.60 1.02
C ASN A 121 3.34 -29.99 0.62
N ALA A 122 2.35 -29.14 0.90
CA ALA A 122 0.96 -29.32 0.48
C ALA A 122 0.65 -28.65 -0.85
N ALA A 123 1.62 -28.04 -1.52
CA ALA A 123 1.47 -27.53 -2.88
C ALA A 123 1.82 -28.63 -3.89
N HIS A 124 1.19 -28.58 -5.06
CA HIS A 124 1.54 -29.42 -6.21
C HIS A 124 2.32 -28.62 -7.23
N ILE A 125 3.61 -28.91 -7.37
CA ILE A 125 4.48 -28.23 -8.33
C ILE A 125 4.97 -29.28 -9.33
N HIS A 126 4.63 -29.09 -10.61
CA HIS A 126 5.07 -30.01 -11.67
C HIS A 126 6.60 -29.98 -11.83
N ALA A 127 7.23 -31.10 -12.12
CA ALA A 127 8.69 -31.19 -12.25
C ALA A 127 9.27 -30.27 -13.34
N ASP A 128 8.51 -30.01 -14.40
CA ASP A 128 8.90 -29.11 -15.50
C ASP A 128 8.57 -27.64 -15.24
N ALA A 129 8.03 -27.29 -14.07
CA ALA A 129 7.83 -25.89 -13.70
C ALA A 129 9.17 -25.27 -13.29
N VAL A 130 9.38 -24.02 -13.68
CA VAL A 130 10.57 -23.25 -13.35
C VAL A 130 10.21 -22.13 -12.36
N LEU A 131 10.77 -22.20 -11.17
CA LEU A 131 10.61 -21.20 -10.14
C LEU A 131 11.96 -20.55 -9.86
N GLU A 132 12.03 -19.21 -10.01
CA GLU A 132 13.23 -18.45 -9.66
C GLU A 132 13.40 -18.34 -8.13
N ASP A 133 14.54 -17.81 -7.68
CA ASP A 133 14.87 -17.70 -6.26
C ASP A 133 13.85 -16.88 -5.47
N GLY A 134 13.57 -17.31 -4.24
CA GLY A 134 12.69 -16.61 -3.32
C GLY A 134 11.20 -16.66 -3.68
N VAL A 135 10.80 -17.51 -4.65
CA VAL A 135 9.39 -17.79 -4.90
C VAL A 135 8.78 -18.49 -3.69
N ILE A 136 7.60 -18.00 -3.27
CA ILE A 136 6.82 -18.64 -2.19
C ILE A 136 5.61 -19.30 -2.82
N VAL A 137 5.42 -20.60 -2.51
CA VAL A 137 4.24 -21.36 -2.94
C VAL A 137 3.54 -21.90 -1.71
N GLU A 138 2.33 -21.41 -1.47
CA GLU A 138 1.58 -21.76 -0.26
C GLU A 138 0.74 -23.03 -0.44
N ALA A 139 0.15 -23.49 0.64
CA ALA A 139 -0.56 -24.77 0.70
C ALA A 139 -1.73 -24.85 -0.30
N GLY A 140 -1.88 -26.01 -0.95
CA GLY A 140 -2.95 -26.26 -1.91
C GLY A 140 -2.77 -25.58 -3.28
N ALA A 141 -1.73 -24.77 -3.46
CA ALA A 141 -1.43 -24.21 -4.78
C ALA A 141 -1.01 -25.28 -5.77
N VAL A 142 -1.40 -25.11 -7.03
CA VAL A 142 -1.07 -26.03 -8.13
C VAL A 142 -0.32 -25.27 -9.21
N ILE A 143 0.87 -25.74 -9.55
CA ILE A 143 1.70 -25.15 -10.62
C ILE A 143 1.92 -26.25 -11.68
N ALA A 144 1.37 -26.01 -12.88
CA ALA A 144 1.39 -26.99 -13.96
C ALA A 144 2.70 -26.97 -14.75
N ALA A 145 2.83 -27.96 -15.66
CA ALA A 145 4.00 -28.18 -16.49
C ALA A 145 4.40 -26.94 -17.29
N GLY A 146 5.69 -26.62 -17.33
CA GLY A 146 6.26 -25.54 -18.12
C GLY A 146 5.88 -24.13 -17.65
N ALA A 147 5.21 -23.99 -16.50
CA ALA A 147 4.98 -22.68 -15.88
C ALA A 147 6.30 -22.06 -15.41
N HIS A 148 6.48 -20.77 -15.64
CA HIS A 148 7.66 -20.01 -15.19
C HIS A 148 7.23 -18.92 -14.21
N ILE A 149 7.84 -18.89 -13.03
CA ILE A 149 7.51 -17.95 -11.96
C ILE A 149 8.77 -17.18 -11.55
N GLY A 150 8.72 -15.86 -11.72
CA GLY A 150 9.84 -14.96 -11.44
C GLY A 150 10.11 -14.78 -9.95
N ALA A 151 11.35 -14.40 -9.64
CA ALA A 151 11.90 -14.28 -8.31
C ALA A 151 11.03 -13.43 -7.36
N GLY A 152 10.91 -13.87 -6.10
CA GLY A 152 10.19 -13.16 -5.05
C GLY A 152 8.66 -13.09 -5.26
N THR A 153 8.11 -13.83 -6.22
CA THR A 153 6.66 -13.92 -6.45
C THR A 153 6.03 -14.87 -5.44
N ILE A 154 4.85 -14.50 -4.96
CA ILE A 154 4.07 -15.29 -3.99
C ILE A 154 2.86 -15.88 -4.71
N ILE A 155 2.71 -17.20 -4.63
CA ILE A 155 1.55 -17.96 -5.06
C ILE A 155 0.77 -18.35 -3.81
N ALA A 156 -0.33 -17.66 -3.57
CA ALA A 156 -1.13 -17.82 -2.35
C ALA A 156 -1.90 -19.15 -2.31
N PRO A 157 -2.50 -19.51 -1.18
CA PRO A 157 -3.15 -20.80 -1.01
C PRO A 157 -4.21 -21.11 -2.07
N ASN A 158 -4.22 -22.36 -2.57
CA ASN A 158 -5.18 -22.85 -3.56
C ASN A 158 -5.19 -22.12 -4.91
N ALA A 159 -4.19 -21.31 -5.22
CA ALA A 159 -4.04 -20.74 -6.55
C ALA A 159 -3.64 -21.79 -7.56
N VAL A 160 -4.13 -21.70 -8.79
CA VAL A 160 -3.85 -22.64 -9.88
C VAL A 160 -3.18 -21.92 -11.04
N ILE A 161 -1.95 -22.32 -11.34
CA ILE A 161 -1.17 -21.77 -12.45
C ILE A 161 -1.13 -22.84 -13.55
N GLY A 162 -1.82 -22.53 -14.65
CA GLY A 162 -1.95 -23.43 -15.80
C GLY A 162 -0.64 -23.64 -16.56
N PRO A 163 -0.65 -24.61 -17.50
CA PRO A 163 0.54 -24.98 -18.26
C PRO A 163 1.13 -23.79 -19.02
N SER A 164 2.46 -23.70 -19.03
CA SER A 164 3.25 -22.68 -19.77
C SER A 164 2.91 -21.23 -19.43
N CYS A 165 2.14 -20.94 -18.37
CA CYS A 165 1.95 -19.61 -17.87
C CYS A 165 3.27 -18.97 -17.47
N ARG A 166 3.42 -17.68 -17.69
CA ARG A 166 4.61 -16.91 -17.29
C ARG A 166 4.20 -15.79 -16.35
N ILE A 167 4.84 -15.74 -15.19
CA ILE A 167 4.61 -14.74 -14.15
C ILE A 167 5.95 -14.07 -13.86
N GLY A 168 5.98 -12.74 -13.95
CA GLY A 168 7.16 -11.94 -13.67
C GLY A 168 7.56 -11.96 -12.21
N ARG A 169 8.52 -11.10 -11.86
CA ARG A 169 9.13 -11.02 -10.53
C ARG A 169 8.32 -10.18 -9.57
N ASN A 170 8.46 -10.54 -8.29
CA ASN A 170 7.83 -9.76 -7.22
C ASN A 170 6.31 -9.60 -7.38
N GLY A 171 5.63 -10.57 -7.96
CA GLY A 171 4.17 -10.62 -8.08
C GLY A 171 3.50 -11.22 -6.84
N TYR A 172 2.18 -11.11 -6.79
CA TYR A 172 1.35 -11.79 -5.82
C TYR A 172 0.11 -12.36 -6.52
N ILE A 173 -0.04 -13.66 -6.52
CA ILE A 173 -1.22 -14.34 -7.05
C ILE A 173 -2.08 -14.74 -5.86
N GLY A 174 -3.24 -14.10 -5.75
CA GLY A 174 -4.14 -14.22 -4.60
C GLY A 174 -4.71 -15.63 -4.38
N PRO A 175 -5.30 -15.88 -3.20
CA PRO A 175 -5.87 -17.20 -2.87
C PRO A 175 -6.96 -17.61 -3.86
N GLY A 176 -6.94 -18.85 -4.31
CA GLY A 176 -7.94 -19.42 -5.22
C GLY A 176 -7.95 -18.86 -6.64
N VAL A 177 -7.00 -17.98 -7.00
CA VAL A 177 -6.88 -17.45 -8.37
C VAL A 177 -6.48 -18.56 -9.32
N THR A 178 -7.16 -18.64 -10.48
CA THR A 178 -6.80 -19.55 -11.56
C THR A 178 -6.31 -18.75 -12.76
N LEU A 179 -5.08 -19.05 -13.20
CA LEU A 179 -4.47 -18.47 -14.39
C LEU A 179 -4.30 -19.55 -15.47
N GLN A 180 -4.79 -19.28 -16.65
CA GLN A 180 -4.60 -20.13 -17.84
C GLN A 180 -4.21 -19.24 -19.03
N HIS A 181 -3.27 -19.75 -19.85
CA HIS A 181 -2.82 -19.05 -21.05
C HIS A 181 -2.42 -17.58 -20.80
N ALA A 182 -1.72 -17.34 -19.69
CA ALA A 182 -1.44 -15.99 -19.17
C ALA A 182 0.06 -15.65 -19.19
N LEU A 183 0.32 -14.38 -19.49
CA LEU A 183 1.63 -13.74 -19.34
C LEU A 183 1.45 -12.52 -18.46
N LEU A 184 2.01 -12.55 -17.25
CA LEU A 184 1.98 -11.47 -16.28
C LEU A 184 3.38 -10.83 -16.20
N GLY A 185 3.42 -9.50 -16.12
CA GLY A 185 4.66 -8.76 -15.91
C GLY A 185 5.13 -8.79 -14.44
N ASP A 186 6.14 -7.99 -14.15
CA ASP A 186 6.67 -7.83 -12.79
C ASP A 186 5.71 -7.03 -11.91
N ARG A 187 5.67 -7.34 -10.61
CA ARG A 187 4.94 -6.63 -9.55
C ARG A 187 3.41 -6.57 -9.75
N VAL A 188 2.84 -7.51 -10.46
CA VAL A 188 1.38 -7.66 -10.60
C VAL A 188 0.82 -8.24 -9.29
N ILE A 189 -0.31 -7.67 -8.85
CA ILE A 189 -1.10 -8.13 -7.70
C ILE A 189 -2.52 -8.43 -8.16
#